data_faf0a5c9b98e881bfba64e7c0f750b35
#
_entry.id   faf0a5c9b98e881bfba64e7c0f750b35
#
_cell.length_a   1.000
_cell.length_b   1.000
_cell.length_c   1.000
_cell.angle_alpha   90.00
_cell.angle_beta   90.00
_cell.angle_gamma   90.00
#
_symmetry.space_group_name_H-M   'P 1'
#
loop_
_entity.id
_entity.type
_entity.pdbx_description
1 polymer ?
#
loop_
_entity_poly.entity_id
_entity_poly.type
_entity_poly.pdbx_seq_one_letter_code
_entity_poly.pdbx_strand_id
1 'polypeptide(L)' 'MSDAGRFLIYCIEMYRRAKQISGRAAYELFRSVGADEYVRRCYGALHTTGEQYILADIDGYIGSAREAS' A
#
# COMPACT_ATOMS: atom_id res chain seq x y z
N MET A 1 -5.97 16.96 5.04
CA MET A 1 -5.83 15.55 4.62
C MET A 1 -6.17 14.64 5.79
N SER A 2 -6.89 13.56 5.55
CA SER A 2 -7.27 12.62 6.61
C SER A 2 -6.08 11.79 7.07
N ASP A 3 -6.20 11.18 8.26
CA ASP A 3 -5.15 10.28 8.75
C ASP A 3 -4.97 9.07 7.82
N ALA A 4 -6.08 8.57 7.28
CA ALA A 4 -5.99 7.46 6.32
C ALA A 4 -5.28 7.87 5.04
N GLY A 5 -5.47 9.11 4.58
CA GLY A 5 -4.76 9.62 3.42
C GLY A 5 -3.27 9.75 3.65
N ARG A 6 -2.88 10.24 4.82
CA ARG A 6 -1.46 10.33 5.19
C ARG A 6 -0.84 8.96 5.29
N PHE A 7 -1.56 8.02 5.86
CA PHE A 7 -1.09 6.64 5.97
C PHE A 7 -0.90 6.01 4.60
N LEU A 8 -1.80 6.31 3.66
CA LEU A 8 -1.66 5.83 2.28
C LEU A 8 -0.37 6.34 1.65
N ILE A 9 -0.07 7.64 1.83
CA ILE A 9 1.17 8.22 1.29
C ILE A 9 2.38 7.52 1.91
N TYR A 10 2.35 7.28 3.21
CA TYR A 10 3.41 6.55 3.90
C TYR A 10 3.58 5.15 3.31
N CYS A 11 2.49 4.44 3.08
CA CYS A 11 2.55 3.08 2.54
C CYS A 11 3.12 3.06 1.12
N ILE A 12 2.73 4.01 0.29
CA ILE A 12 3.26 4.11 -1.07
C ILE A 12 4.76 4.36 -1.04
N GLU A 13 5.20 5.29 -0.17
CA GLU A 13 6.62 5.60 -0.03
C GLU A 13 7.42 4.40 0.44
N MET A 14 6.90 3.70 1.43
CA MET A 14 7.54 2.50 1.97
C MET A 14 7.64 1.40 0.91
N TYR A 15 6.55 1.19 0.17
CA TYR A 15 6.50 0.15 -0.87
C TYR A 15 7.48 0.46 -2.00
N ARG A 16 7.51 1.72 -2.46
CA ARG A 16 8.40 2.08 -3.55
C ARG A 16 9.87 1.88 -3.18
N ARG A 17 10.22 2.17 -1.92
CA ARG A 17 11.60 1.96 -1.45
C ARG A 17 11.95 0.48 -1.42
N ALA A 18 11.04 -0.33 -0.92
CA ALA A 18 11.27 -1.77 -0.82
C ALA A 18 11.42 -2.42 -2.19
N LYS A 19 10.67 -1.93 -3.18
CA LYS A 19 10.70 -2.49 -4.54
C LYS A 19 11.66 -1.75 -5.47
N GLN A 20 12.28 -0.68 -5.00
CA GLN A 20 13.21 0.13 -5.77
C GLN A 20 12.59 0.66 -7.06
N ILE A 21 11.38 1.18 -6.93
CA ILE A 21 10.66 1.82 -8.04
C ILE A 21 10.38 3.28 -7.69
N SER A 22 9.93 4.05 -8.68
CA SER A 22 9.62 5.45 -8.46
C SER A 22 8.32 5.58 -7.66
N GLY A 23 8.14 6.73 -6.99
CA GLY A 23 6.89 7.02 -6.30
C GLY A 23 5.70 7.00 -7.25
N ARG A 24 5.89 7.50 -8.48
CA ARG A 24 4.85 7.49 -9.48
C ARG A 24 4.45 6.07 -9.87
N ALA A 25 5.44 5.20 -10.11
CA ALA A 25 5.17 3.82 -10.47
C ALA A 25 4.41 3.10 -9.36
N ALA A 26 4.79 3.32 -8.10
CA ALA A 26 4.10 2.72 -6.97
C ALA A 26 2.68 3.25 -6.84
N TYR A 27 2.50 4.56 -7.02
CA TYR A 27 1.18 5.18 -6.95
C TYR A 27 0.25 4.60 -8.03
N GLU A 28 0.74 4.52 -9.26
CA GLU A 28 -0.05 3.98 -10.35
C GLU A 28 -0.40 2.50 -10.14
N LEU A 29 0.54 1.73 -9.60
CA LEU A 29 0.29 0.34 -9.26
C LEU A 29 -0.79 0.21 -8.19
N PHE A 30 -0.69 1.01 -7.12
CA PHE A 30 -1.70 0.98 -6.06
C PHE A 30 -3.09 1.28 -6.63
N ARG A 31 -3.19 2.29 -7.48
CA ARG A 31 -4.46 2.65 -8.09
C ARG A 31 -5.00 1.56 -9.00
N SER A 32 -4.13 0.95 -9.79
CA SER A 32 -4.56 -0.03 -10.79
C SER A 32 -5.13 -1.30 -10.15
N VAL A 33 -4.65 -1.68 -8.97
CA VAL A 33 -5.11 -2.90 -8.30
C VAL A 33 -6.03 -2.61 -7.09
N GLY A 34 -6.33 -1.34 -6.84
CA GLY A 34 -7.19 -0.97 -5.72
C GLY A 34 -6.52 -1.03 -4.36
N ALA A 35 -5.19 -1.08 -4.32
CA ALA A 35 -4.46 -1.11 -3.06
C ALA A 35 -4.60 0.20 -2.28
N ASP A 36 -4.82 1.31 -2.98
CA ASP A 36 -5.06 2.59 -2.33
C ASP A 36 -6.33 2.55 -1.48
N GLU A 37 -7.40 2.01 -2.00
CA GLU A 37 -8.64 1.85 -1.23
C GLU A 37 -8.50 0.80 -0.14
N TYR A 38 -7.79 -0.28 -0.43
CA TYR A 38 -7.54 -1.33 0.54
C TYR A 38 -6.84 -0.76 1.79
N VAL A 39 -5.79 0.04 1.58
CA VAL A 39 -5.04 0.64 2.67
C VAL A 39 -5.90 1.60 3.48
N ARG A 40 -6.72 2.41 2.82
CA ARG A 40 -7.62 3.33 3.51
C ARG A 40 -8.64 2.57 4.35
N ARG A 41 -9.20 1.50 3.80
CA ARG A 41 -10.20 0.69 4.48
C ARG A 41 -9.63 -0.02 5.69
N CYS A 42 -8.37 -0.46 5.58
CA CYS A 42 -7.71 -1.21 6.65
C CYS A 42 -6.84 -0.33 7.56
N TYR A 43 -6.97 0.99 7.46
CA TYR A 43 -6.18 1.91 8.26
C TYR A 43 -6.22 1.58 9.75
N GLY A 44 -7.42 1.34 10.28
CA GLY A 44 -7.58 1.05 11.70
C GLY A 44 -6.80 -0.17 12.17
N ALA A 45 -6.71 -1.20 11.32
CA ALA A 45 -5.99 -2.41 11.66
C ALA A 45 -4.50 -2.28 11.37
N LEU A 46 -4.13 -1.62 10.27
CA LEU A 46 -2.75 -1.59 9.83
C LEU A 46 -1.88 -0.55 10.54
N HIS A 47 -2.44 0.62 10.86
CA HIS A 47 -1.62 1.72 11.36
C HIS A 47 -1.00 1.44 12.74
N THR A 48 -1.47 0.42 13.44
CA THR A 48 -0.93 0.04 14.74
C THR A 48 0.11 -1.07 14.65
N THR A 49 0.37 -1.59 13.45
CA THR A 49 1.33 -2.68 13.25
C THR A 49 2.70 -2.15 12.84
N GLY A 50 3.72 -3.01 12.86
CA GLY A 50 5.06 -2.63 12.45
C GLY A 50 5.19 -2.51 10.94
N GLU A 51 6.23 -1.80 10.51
CA GLU A 51 6.47 -1.53 9.10
C GLU A 51 6.58 -2.79 8.26
N GLN A 52 7.30 -3.81 8.78
CA GLN A 52 7.47 -5.06 8.04
C GLN A 52 6.14 -5.78 7.84
N TYR A 53 5.28 -5.73 8.84
CA TYR A 53 3.97 -6.35 8.74
C TYR A 53 3.10 -5.64 7.70
N ILE A 54 3.11 -4.29 7.74
CA ILE A 54 2.35 -3.48 6.78
C ILE A 54 2.81 -3.80 5.36
N LEU A 55 4.11 -3.82 5.14
CA LEU A 55 4.67 -4.10 3.82
C LEU A 55 4.29 -5.49 3.32
N ALA A 56 4.38 -6.49 4.19
CA ALA A 56 4.02 -7.86 3.83
C ALA A 56 2.54 -7.97 3.47
N ASP A 57 1.68 -7.29 4.22
CA ASP A 57 0.24 -7.32 3.97
C ASP A 57 -0.10 -6.67 2.63
N ILE A 58 0.47 -5.49 2.37
CA ILE A 58 0.24 -4.79 1.10
C ILE A 58 0.79 -5.60 -0.07
N ASP A 59 1.99 -6.14 0.07
CA ASP A 59 2.60 -6.94 -0.98
C ASP A 59 1.76 -8.17 -1.30
N GLY A 60 1.22 -8.81 -0.27
CA GLY A 60 0.32 -9.95 -0.46
C GLY A 60 -0.95 -9.55 -1.20
N TYR A 61 -1.54 -8.42 -0.83
CA TYR A 61 -2.74 -7.92 -1.51
C TYR A 61 -2.47 -7.62 -2.98
N ILE A 62 -1.37 -6.92 -3.27
CA ILE A 62 -1.01 -6.57 -4.65
C ILE A 62 -0.74 -7.82 -5.47
N GLY A 63 -0.02 -8.78 -4.90
CA GLY A 63 0.26 -10.05 -5.57
C GLY A 63 -1.01 -10.80 -5.94
N SER A 64 -1.95 -10.91 -5.00
CA SER A 64 -3.22 -11.58 -5.22
C SER A 64 -4.05 -10.86 -6.27
N ALA A 65 -4.09 -9.52 -6.22
CA ALA A 65 -4.86 -8.74 -7.18
C ALA A 65 -4.32 -8.90 -8.60
N ARG A 66 -2.99 -8.97 -8.74
CA ARG A 66 -2.36 -9.15 -10.05
C ARG A 66 -2.59 -10.55 -10.61
N GLU A 67 -2.63 -11.55 -9.74
CA GLU A 67 -2.92 -12.92 -10.16
C GLU A 67 -4.36 -13.08 -10.57
N ALA A 68 -5.27 -12.33 -9.96
CA ALA A 68 -6.70 -12.41 -10.27
C ALA A 68 -7.08 -11.73 -11.57
N SER A 69 -6.23 -10.87 -12.10
CA SER A 69 -6.54 -10.11 -13.31
C SER A 69 -6.06 -10.83 -14.61
#